data_d512d4e0f88760051a76bd8112c37980
#
_entry.id   d512d4e0f88760051a76bd8112c37980
#
_cell.length_a   1.000
_cell.length_b   1.000
_cell.length_c   1.000
_cell.angle_alpha   90.00
_cell.angle_beta   90.00
_cell.angle_gamma   90.00
#
_symmetry.space_group_name_H-M   'P 1'
#
loop_
_entity.id
_entity.type
_entity.pdbx_description
1 polymer ?
#
loop_
_entity_poly.entity_id
_entity_poly.type
_entity_poly.pdbx_seq_one_letter_code
_entity_poly.pdbx_strand_id
1 'polypeptide(L)' 'MKVEIDRDRCVASGQCVLAARAVFDQGEDDGIVILLTAEPSPDQADAVREAAFLCPAQVITVTE' A
#
# COMPACT_ATOMS: atom_id res chain seq x y z
N MET A 1 8.68 -1.65 -11.25
CA MET A 1 8.32 -1.76 -9.81
C MET A 1 7.19 -2.76 -9.64
N LYS A 2 7.31 -3.64 -8.69
CA LYS A 2 6.27 -4.60 -8.33
C LYS A 2 5.95 -4.43 -6.85
N VAL A 3 4.66 -4.39 -6.52
CA VAL A 3 4.18 -4.18 -5.15
C VAL A 3 3.46 -5.43 -4.67
N GLU A 4 3.76 -5.84 -3.45
CA GLU A 4 3.08 -6.94 -2.78
C GLU A 4 2.64 -6.47 -1.40
N ILE A 5 1.53 -7.00 -0.92
CA ILE A 5 1.02 -6.67 0.41
C ILE A 5 0.74 -7.94 1.20
N ASP A 6 0.89 -7.85 2.52
CA ASP A 6 0.55 -8.92 3.46
C ASP A 6 -0.62 -8.45 4.31
N ARG A 7 -1.83 -8.77 3.87
CA ARG A 7 -3.05 -8.30 4.51
C ARG A 7 -3.22 -8.79 5.93
N ASP A 8 -2.66 -9.96 6.24
CA ASP A 8 -2.75 -10.54 7.57
C ASP A 8 -2.03 -9.69 8.62
N ARG A 9 -1.02 -8.93 8.18
CA ARG A 9 -0.22 -8.08 9.06
C ARG A 9 -0.71 -6.63 9.12
N CYS A 10 -1.68 -6.29 8.28
CA CYS A 10 -2.20 -4.92 8.22
C CYS A 10 -2.94 -4.56 9.51
N VAL A 11 -2.62 -3.39 10.06
CA VAL A 11 -3.26 -2.89 11.28
C VAL A 11 -4.37 -1.89 11.01
N ALA A 12 -4.79 -1.79 9.76
CA ALA A 12 -5.90 -0.93 9.33
C ALA A 12 -5.69 0.55 9.68
N SER A 13 -4.42 1.01 9.67
CA SER A 13 -4.12 2.41 10.00
C SER A 13 -4.54 3.39 8.90
N GLY A 14 -4.66 2.93 7.65
CA GLY A 14 -5.05 3.76 6.52
C GLY A 14 -3.95 4.66 5.99
N GLN A 15 -2.76 4.66 6.56
CA GLN A 15 -1.68 5.56 6.16
C GLN A 15 -1.16 5.27 4.76
N CYS A 16 -1.08 3.99 4.37
CA CYS A 16 -0.66 3.61 3.03
C CYS A 16 -1.65 4.11 1.98
N VAL A 17 -2.94 4.07 2.28
CA VAL A 17 -3.98 4.58 1.39
C VAL A 17 -3.84 6.09 1.22
N LEU A 18 -3.60 6.82 2.31
CA LEU A 18 -3.43 8.26 2.25
C LEU A 18 -2.21 8.68 1.43
N ALA A 19 -1.14 7.88 1.48
CA ALA A 19 0.08 8.18 0.76
C ALA A 19 -0.01 7.84 -0.73
N ALA A 20 -0.75 6.78 -1.10
CA ALA A 20 -0.80 6.30 -2.48
C ALA A 20 -2.20 5.82 -2.87
N ARG A 21 -3.14 6.74 -2.98
CA ARG A 21 -4.55 6.43 -3.27
C ARG A 21 -4.78 5.77 -4.62
N ALA A 22 -3.88 6.01 -5.58
CA ALA A 22 -4.00 5.41 -6.91
C ALA A 22 -3.59 3.94 -6.91
N VAL A 23 -2.86 3.50 -5.89
CA VAL A 23 -2.31 2.13 -5.81
C VAL A 23 -3.02 1.31 -4.74
N PHE A 24 -3.46 1.94 -3.66
CA PHE A 24 -4.07 1.26 -2.53
C PHE A 24 -5.44 1.82 -2.20
N ASP A 25 -6.30 0.96 -1.69
CA ASP A 25 -7.59 1.37 -1.14
C ASP A 25 -7.75 0.65 0.22
N GLN A 26 -8.81 0.95 0.90
CA GLN A 26 -9.08 0.40 2.23
C GLN A 26 -10.45 -0.28 2.22
N GLY A 27 -10.53 -1.47 2.80
CA GLY A 27 -11.79 -2.21 2.90
C GLY A 27 -12.80 -1.46 3.76
N GLU A 28 -14.06 -1.43 3.32
CA GLU A 28 -15.13 -0.73 4.03
C GLU A 28 -15.48 -1.42 5.35
N ASP A 29 -15.38 -2.74 5.39
CA ASP A 29 -15.80 -3.53 6.55
C ASP A 29 -14.71 -3.66 7.60
N ASP A 30 -13.47 -3.91 7.17
CA ASP A 30 -12.37 -4.24 8.08
C ASP A 30 -11.24 -3.20 8.08
N GLY A 31 -11.26 -2.27 7.15
CA GLY A 31 -10.22 -1.25 7.04
C GLY A 31 -8.86 -1.79 6.55
N ILE A 32 -8.81 -3.04 6.13
CA ILE A 32 -7.57 -3.67 5.65
C ILE A 32 -7.22 -3.15 4.26
N VAL A 33 -5.93 -2.93 4.01
CA VAL A 33 -5.45 -2.41 2.73
C VAL A 33 -5.82 -3.32 1.56
N ILE A 34 -6.20 -2.71 0.44
CA ILE A 34 -6.49 -3.40 -0.82
C ILE A 34 -5.50 -2.89 -1.86
N LEU A 35 -4.83 -3.81 -2.54
CA LEU A 35 -3.89 -3.45 -3.62
C LEU A 35 -4.66 -3.31 -4.93
N LEU A 36 -4.72 -2.10 -5.45
CA LEU A 36 -5.43 -1.80 -6.70
C LEU A 36 -4.60 -2.15 -7.93
N THR A 37 -3.28 -1.98 -7.85
CA THR A 37 -2.39 -2.37 -8.94
C THR A 37 -1.06 -2.85 -8.37
N ALA A 38 -0.61 -4.03 -8.84
CA ALA A 38 0.66 -4.61 -8.41
C ALA A 38 1.86 -4.00 -9.13
N GLU A 39 1.62 -3.36 -10.26
CA GLU A 39 2.69 -2.76 -11.07
C GLU A 39 2.32 -1.31 -11.38
N PRO A 40 2.44 -0.41 -10.39
CA PRO A 40 2.09 1.00 -10.59
C PRO A 40 3.00 1.66 -11.61
N SER A 41 2.49 2.69 -12.27
CA SER A 41 3.29 3.45 -13.23
C SER A 41 4.43 4.18 -12.52
N PRO A 42 5.48 4.59 -13.26
CA PRO A 42 6.59 5.34 -12.65
C PRO A 42 6.17 6.60 -11.90
N ASP A 43 5.06 7.21 -12.30
CA ASP A 43 4.53 8.41 -11.63
C ASP A 43 4.16 8.13 -10.19
N GLN A 44 3.80 6.88 -9.88
CA GLN A 44 3.36 6.47 -8.55
C GLN A 44 4.48 5.92 -7.68
N ALA A 45 5.68 5.78 -8.24
CA ALA A 45 6.79 5.12 -7.54
C ALA A 45 7.12 5.78 -6.21
N ASP A 46 7.21 7.11 -6.18
CA ASP A 46 7.54 7.83 -4.94
C ASP A 46 6.44 7.69 -3.90
N ALA A 47 5.18 7.75 -4.34
CA ALA A 47 4.03 7.59 -3.44
C ALA A 47 4.00 6.19 -2.84
N VAL A 48 4.32 5.17 -3.64
CA VAL A 48 4.36 3.77 -3.17
C VAL A 48 5.47 3.57 -2.15
N ARG A 49 6.66 4.13 -2.40
CA ARG A 49 7.77 4.05 -1.45
C ARG A 49 7.44 4.73 -0.13
N GLU A 50 6.79 5.88 -0.20
CA GLU A 50 6.33 6.58 1.00
C GLU A 50 5.29 5.75 1.76
N ALA A 51 4.34 5.14 1.05
CA ALA A 51 3.35 4.28 1.68
C ALA A 51 4.01 3.10 2.40
N ALA A 52 4.99 2.48 1.77
CA ALA A 52 5.73 1.36 2.37
C ALA A 52 6.49 1.81 3.63
N PHE A 53 7.05 3.00 3.60
CA PHE A 53 7.78 3.57 4.74
C PHE A 53 6.83 3.89 5.91
N LEU A 54 5.65 4.43 5.61
CA LEU A 54 4.69 4.86 6.63
C LEU A 54 3.91 3.71 7.25
N CYS A 55 3.86 2.55 6.60
CA CYS A 55 3.08 1.42 7.12
C CYS A 55 3.70 0.90 8.42
N PRO A 56 3.01 1.00 9.56
CA PRO A 56 3.59 0.61 10.86
C PRO A 56 3.82 -0.89 10.98
N ALA A 57 3.10 -1.71 10.23
CA ALA A 57 3.23 -3.17 10.25
C ALA A 57 4.13 -3.71 9.14
N GLN A 58 4.70 -2.83 8.32
CA GLN A 58 5.55 -3.19 7.19
C GLN A 58 4.88 -4.22 6.27
N VAL A 59 3.61 -3.96 5.98
CA VAL A 59 2.75 -4.85 5.17
C VAL A 59 3.14 -4.81 3.69
N ILE A 60 3.72 -3.69 3.24
CA ILE A 60 3.98 -3.43 1.83
C ILE A 60 5.41 -3.79 1.48
N THR A 61 5.59 -4.64 0.46
CA THR A 61 6.88 -4.98 -0.09
C THR A 61 6.99 -4.43 -1.51
N VAL A 62 8.04 -3.69 -1.77
CA VAL A 62 8.29 -3.08 -3.09
C VAL A 62 9.54 -3.71 -3.69
N THR A 63 9.40 -4.26 -4.90
CA THR A 63 10.51 -4.85 -5.66
C THR A 63 10.74 -4.01 -6.91
N GLU A 64 11.90 -3.49 -7.05
CA GLU A 64 12.31 -2.69 -8.21
C GLU A 64 13.24 -3.51 -9.12
#